data_fdb9e60967de15dfd1d265cfbc053c91
#
_entry.id   fdb9e60967de15dfd1d265cfbc053c91
#
_cell.length_a   1.000
_cell.length_b   1.000
_cell.length_c   1.000
_cell.angle_alpha   90.00
_cell.angle_beta   90.00
_cell.angle_gamma   90.00
#
_symmetry.space_group_name_H-M   'P 1'
#
loop_
_entity.id
_entity.type
_entity.pdbx_description
1 polymer ?
#
loop_
_entity_poly.entity_id
_entity_poly.type
_entity_poly.pdbx_seq_one_letter_code
_entity_poly.pdbx_strand_id
1 'polypeptide(L)'
;MTNNKANGAVTAKAETLPASKIEQMVELAGVGLESVTTDDLPTPRLKLLQSNSDEVTEGHDKYVDGARAGRIFNSAGNNVYGSDGIKVIVCGYEKQWPEWQERGTGSSAPVNVFTPQNKPTDAVRGDDGKFRLPNGNYIEETANFYVLILGGATPQPAILSMSKTGLKHARNWAYSLKNEFIQNPKTKKLFLAPSWYRIYTLKSRLEKNDKGNWYGWEITKDEFLNDEAIFDAASAFNDSVRKGKVVAKYDEEGSSNEQSEDTPF
;
A
#
# COMPACT_ATOMS: atom_id res chain seq x y z
N MET A 1 9.05 -59.10 6.54
CA MET A 1 7.61 -58.75 6.47
C MET A 1 7.42 -57.39 7.07
N THR A 2 7.43 -56.37 6.26
CA THR A 2 7.27 -54.97 6.70
C THR A 2 6.01 -54.41 6.06
N ASN A 3 4.98 -54.20 6.89
CA ASN A 3 3.72 -53.61 6.50
C ASN A 3 3.87 -52.08 6.36
N ASN A 4 3.83 -51.62 5.15
CA ASN A 4 3.73 -50.21 4.78
C ASN A 4 2.23 -49.82 4.79
N LYS A 5 1.77 -49.12 5.87
CA LYS A 5 0.46 -48.49 5.86
C LYS A 5 0.56 -47.14 5.11
N ALA A 6 -0.01 -47.11 3.93
CA ALA A 6 -0.21 -45.84 3.20
C ALA A 6 -1.24 -44.99 3.95
N ASN A 7 -0.82 -43.83 4.43
CA ASN A 7 -1.72 -42.77 4.91
C ASN A 7 -2.41 -42.17 3.69
N GLY A 8 -3.68 -42.52 3.49
CA GLY A 8 -4.55 -41.86 2.54
C GLY A 8 -4.84 -40.42 3.01
N ALA A 9 -4.28 -39.43 2.33
CA ALA A 9 -4.70 -38.06 2.46
C ALA A 9 -6.14 -37.94 1.91
N VAL A 10 -7.11 -37.76 2.79
CA VAL A 10 -8.48 -37.41 2.42
C VAL A 10 -8.44 -35.94 1.98
N THR A 11 -8.33 -35.70 0.67
CA THR A 11 -8.60 -34.39 0.09
C THR A 11 -10.10 -34.15 0.23
N ALA A 12 -10.49 -33.33 1.20
CA ALA A 12 -11.85 -32.81 1.28
C ALA A 12 -12.13 -32.01 0.00
N LYS A 13 -12.97 -32.56 -0.87
CA LYS A 13 -13.52 -31.84 -2.01
C LYS A 13 -14.37 -30.72 -1.43
N ALA A 14 -14.00 -29.46 -1.66
CA ALA A 14 -14.85 -28.33 -1.31
C ALA A 14 -16.16 -28.51 -2.06
N GLU A 15 -17.23 -28.87 -1.36
CA GLU A 15 -18.57 -28.94 -1.92
C GLU A 15 -19.01 -27.51 -2.23
N THR A 16 -19.09 -27.19 -3.52
CA THR A 16 -19.67 -25.91 -3.98
C THR A 16 -21.20 -26.01 -3.84
N LEU A 17 -21.80 -24.92 -3.33
CA LEU A 17 -23.26 -24.84 -3.24
C LEU A 17 -23.92 -25.06 -4.61
N PRO A 18 -25.13 -25.66 -4.64
CA PRO A 18 -25.91 -25.78 -5.88
C PRO A 18 -26.13 -24.41 -6.53
N ALA A 19 -26.19 -24.35 -7.87
CA ALA A 19 -26.36 -23.10 -8.62
C ALA A 19 -27.58 -22.27 -8.15
N SER A 20 -28.71 -22.96 -7.84
CA SER A 20 -29.91 -22.32 -7.32
C SER A 20 -29.70 -21.59 -5.97
N LYS A 21 -28.75 -22.07 -5.13
CA LYS A 21 -28.40 -21.41 -3.90
C LYS A 21 -27.50 -20.21 -4.15
N ILE A 22 -26.62 -20.29 -5.14
CA ILE A 22 -25.78 -19.16 -5.57
C ILE A 22 -26.66 -18.04 -6.12
N GLU A 23 -27.69 -18.37 -6.93
CA GLU A 23 -28.68 -17.39 -7.42
C GLU A 23 -29.41 -16.69 -6.28
N GLN A 24 -29.86 -17.44 -5.26
CA GLN A 24 -30.45 -16.84 -4.05
C GLN A 24 -29.49 -15.93 -3.29
N MET A 25 -28.19 -16.27 -3.24
CA MET A 25 -27.18 -15.42 -2.61
C MET A 25 -26.96 -14.11 -3.37
N VAL A 26 -27.10 -14.12 -4.69
CA VAL A 26 -27.03 -12.89 -5.50
C VAL A 26 -28.18 -11.93 -5.15
N GLU A 27 -29.40 -12.47 -4.95
CA GLU A 27 -30.55 -11.66 -4.51
C GLU A 27 -30.38 -11.08 -3.09
N LEU A 28 -29.58 -11.76 -2.26
CA LEU A 28 -29.24 -11.35 -0.89
C LEU A 28 -27.92 -10.59 -0.79
N ALA A 29 -27.38 -10.12 -1.91
CA ALA A 29 -26.07 -9.44 -1.93
C ALA A 29 -26.07 -8.21 -0.98
N GLY A 30 -25.12 -8.21 -0.04
CA GLY A 30 -24.95 -7.13 0.93
C GLY A 30 -25.88 -7.19 2.16
N VAL A 31 -26.83 -8.15 2.21
CA VAL A 31 -27.69 -8.34 3.39
C VAL A 31 -26.84 -8.70 4.62
N GLY A 32 -27.06 -7.98 5.71
CA GLY A 32 -26.29 -8.11 6.96
C GLY A 32 -25.09 -7.17 7.06
N LEU A 33 -24.78 -6.41 5.99
CA LEU A 33 -23.69 -5.43 5.95
C LEU A 33 -24.20 -3.99 5.76
N GLU A 34 -25.50 -3.76 5.89
CA GLU A 34 -26.15 -2.48 5.60
C GLU A 34 -25.67 -1.32 6.48
N SER A 35 -25.20 -1.63 7.68
CA SER A 35 -24.67 -0.64 8.62
C SER A 35 -23.15 -0.45 8.51
N VAL A 36 -22.44 -1.27 7.74
CA VAL A 36 -20.99 -1.16 7.58
C VAL A 36 -20.67 -0.01 6.65
N THR A 37 -19.97 0.98 7.18
CA THR A 37 -19.50 2.16 6.44
C THR A 37 -18.01 2.06 6.13
N THR A 38 -17.49 2.95 5.29
CA THR A 38 -16.05 3.04 5.02
C THR A 38 -15.22 3.36 6.27
N ASP A 39 -15.83 3.99 7.28
CA ASP A 39 -15.15 4.33 8.54
C ASP A 39 -14.97 3.12 9.46
N ASP A 40 -15.78 2.08 9.27
CA ASP A 40 -15.69 0.81 10.01
C ASP A 40 -14.63 -0.14 9.42
N LEU A 41 -14.12 0.17 8.23
CA LEU A 41 -13.15 -0.67 7.55
C LEU A 41 -11.73 -0.14 7.77
N PRO A 42 -10.76 -1.02 8.04
CA PRO A 42 -9.35 -0.60 8.11
C PRO A 42 -8.92 -0.05 6.75
N THR A 43 -8.11 1.01 6.75
CA THR A 43 -7.51 1.51 5.51
C THR A 43 -6.43 0.53 5.04
N PRO A 44 -6.61 -0.15 3.89
CA PRO A 44 -5.62 -1.10 3.41
C PRO A 44 -4.30 -0.41 3.10
N ARG A 45 -3.20 -0.90 3.66
CA ARG A 45 -1.85 -0.38 3.41
C ARG A 45 -0.97 -1.44 2.78
N LEU A 46 -0.28 -1.04 1.72
CA LEU A 46 0.78 -1.84 1.13
C LEU A 46 2.12 -1.43 1.74
N LYS A 47 2.86 -2.40 2.23
CA LYS A 47 4.23 -2.21 2.74
C LYS A 47 5.17 -3.31 2.28
N LEU A 48 6.47 -3.02 2.26
CA LEU A 48 7.52 -4.02 2.11
C LEU A 48 7.95 -4.47 3.50
N LEU A 49 7.86 -5.77 3.75
CA LEU A 49 8.34 -6.34 5.00
C LEU A 49 9.88 -6.28 5.04
N GLN A 50 10.41 -5.75 6.11
CA GLN A 50 11.83 -5.72 6.43
C GLN A 50 12.17 -6.87 7.39
N SER A 51 13.47 -7.12 7.61
CA SER A 51 13.90 -8.18 8.53
C SER A 51 13.47 -7.96 9.98
N ASN A 52 13.19 -6.72 10.36
CA ASN A 52 12.73 -6.29 11.68
C ASN A 52 11.24 -5.93 11.73
N SER A 53 10.47 -6.24 10.69
CA SER A 53 9.02 -6.06 10.69
C SER A 53 8.37 -7.01 11.70
N ASP A 54 7.39 -6.51 12.44
CA ASP A 54 6.65 -7.28 13.46
C ASP A 54 6.01 -8.54 12.87
N GLU A 55 5.49 -8.43 11.64
CA GLU A 55 4.84 -9.54 10.94
C GLU A 55 5.79 -10.69 10.56
N VAL A 56 7.10 -10.42 10.55
CA VAL A 56 8.15 -11.41 10.21
C VAL A 56 8.71 -12.07 11.48
N THR A 57 8.51 -11.46 12.64
CA THR A 57 9.10 -11.89 13.90
C THR A 57 8.23 -12.92 14.57
N GLU A 58 8.66 -14.19 14.58
CA GLU A 58 7.95 -15.27 15.27
C GLU A 58 7.81 -14.96 16.77
N GLY A 59 6.60 -15.17 17.29
CA GLY A 59 6.26 -14.88 18.69
C GLY A 59 5.82 -13.45 18.96
N HIS A 60 5.89 -12.56 17.97
CA HIS A 60 5.28 -11.24 18.05
C HIS A 60 3.75 -11.34 17.87
N ASP A 61 2.97 -10.49 18.53
CA ASP A 61 1.50 -10.47 18.46
C ASP A 61 0.96 -10.17 17.02
N LYS A 62 1.76 -9.48 16.22
CA LYS A 62 1.47 -9.17 14.80
C LYS A 62 2.08 -10.16 13.81
N TYR A 63 2.68 -11.24 14.28
CA TYR A 63 3.26 -12.25 13.39
C TYR A 63 2.23 -12.80 12.40
N VAL A 64 2.63 -12.92 11.14
CA VAL A 64 1.81 -13.48 10.08
C VAL A 64 2.51 -14.69 9.47
N ASP A 65 1.85 -15.84 9.49
CA ASP A 65 2.42 -17.05 8.90
C ASP A 65 2.73 -16.86 7.41
N GLY A 66 3.94 -17.25 6.99
CA GLY A 66 4.44 -17.07 5.64
C GLY A 66 4.97 -15.66 5.33
N ALA A 67 4.85 -14.69 6.25
CA ALA A 67 5.48 -13.39 6.10
C ALA A 67 7.00 -13.52 6.18
N ARG A 68 7.70 -12.85 5.25
CA ARG A 68 9.17 -12.85 5.19
C ARG A 68 9.66 -11.50 4.70
N ALA A 69 10.85 -11.12 5.13
CA ALA A 69 11.52 -9.92 4.63
C ALA A 69 11.56 -9.92 3.08
N GLY A 70 11.27 -8.77 2.50
CA GLY A 70 11.17 -8.59 1.05
C GLY A 70 9.83 -8.99 0.44
N ARG A 71 8.85 -9.43 1.21
CA ARG A 71 7.50 -9.65 0.69
C ARG A 71 6.68 -8.36 0.75
N ILE A 72 5.79 -8.21 -0.23
CA ILE A 72 4.77 -7.18 -0.20
C ILE A 72 3.65 -7.68 0.71
N PHE A 73 3.20 -6.83 1.60
CA PHE A 73 2.16 -7.11 2.57
C PHE A 73 1.04 -6.09 2.48
N ASN A 74 -0.19 -6.55 2.57
CA ASN A 74 -1.38 -5.69 2.68
C ASN A 74 -1.95 -5.88 4.09
N SER A 75 -2.01 -4.79 4.86
CA SER A 75 -2.47 -4.80 6.26
C SER A 75 -3.96 -5.19 6.40
N ALA A 76 -4.79 -4.87 5.42
CA ALA A 76 -6.18 -5.32 5.42
C ALA A 76 -6.23 -6.80 4.98
N GLY A 77 -6.64 -7.67 5.90
CA GLY A 77 -6.72 -9.11 5.67
C GLY A 77 -5.38 -9.86 5.75
N ASN A 78 -4.30 -9.21 6.17
CA ASN A 78 -2.98 -9.81 6.37
C ASN A 78 -2.45 -10.60 5.16
N ASN A 79 -2.65 -10.04 3.95
CA ASN A 79 -2.27 -10.73 2.73
C ASN A 79 -0.78 -10.55 2.43
N VAL A 80 -0.05 -11.66 2.32
CA VAL A 80 1.35 -11.71 1.91
C VAL A 80 1.41 -12.10 0.43
N TYR A 81 2.01 -11.22 -0.39
CA TYR A 81 2.14 -11.48 -1.83
C TYR A 81 3.45 -12.20 -2.17
N GLY A 82 3.41 -13.00 -3.24
CA GLY A 82 4.56 -13.77 -3.71
C GLY A 82 5.71 -12.90 -4.25
N SER A 83 6.81 -13.58 -4.62
CA SER A 83 8.01 -12.93 -5.21
C SER A 83 7.75 -12.29 -6.58
N ASP A 84 6.71 -12.72 -7.28
CA ASP A 84 6.37 -12.20 -8.62
C ASP A 84 5.83 -10.78 -8.57
N GLY A 85 5.53 -10.30 -7.35
CA GLY A 85 5.00 -8.97 -7.10
C GLY A 85 3.50 -8.89 -7.32
N ILE A 86 3.02 -7.64 -7.46
CA ILE A 86 1.60 -7.34 -7.68
C ILE A 86 1.45 -6.36 -8.84
N LYS A 87 0.34 -6.46 -9.55
CA LYS A 87 -0.06 -5.46 -10.55
C LYS A 87 -0.97 -4.43 -9.89
N VAL A 88 -0.69 -3.16 -10.15
CA VAL A 88 -1.48 -2.04 -9.61
C VAL A 88 -1.72 -0.97 -10.66
N ILE A 89 -2.77 -0.18 -10.46
CA ILE A 89 -2.99 1.12 -11.13
C ILE A 89 -3.04 2.22 -10.08
N VAL A 90 -2.53 3.42 -10.42
CA VAL A 90 -2.49 4.57 -9.51
C VAL A 90 -3.73 5.42 -9.70
N CYS A 91 -4.56 5.54 -8.68
CA CYS A 91 -5.79 6.33 -8.71
C CYS A 91 -5.64 7.71 -8.07
N GLY A 92 -4.56 7.95 -7.32
CA GLY A 92 -4.30 9.23 -6.69
C GLY A 92 -2.89 9.32 -6.12
N TYR A 93 -2.45 10.54 -5.88
CA TYR A 93 -1.16 10.84 -5.28
C TYR A 93 -1.30 12.04 -4.36
N GLU A 94 -0.77 11.92 -3.16
CA GLU A 94 -0.73 12.99 -2.18
C GLU A 94 0.62 13.01 -1.48
N LYS A 95 1.13 14.21 -1.20
CA LYS A 95 2.31 14.40 -0.40
C LYS A 95 1.92 14.98 0.95
N GLN A 96 2.42 14.39 2.02
CA GLN A 96 2.14 14.79 3.39
C GLN A 96 3.43 14.87 4.20
N TRP A 97 3.36 15.56 5.34
CA TRP A 97 4.42 15.64 6.35
C TRP A 97 3.80 15.32 7.71
N PRO A 98 3.67 14.04 8.10
CA PRO A 98 3.29 13.67 9.45
C PRO A 98 4.31 14.20 10.46
N GLU A 99 3.80 14.73 11.58
CA GLU A 99 4.56 15.20 12.73
C GLU A 99 4.67 14.09 13.77
N TRP A 100 5.87 13.70 14.10
CA TRP A 100 6.16 12.62 15.02
C TRP A 100 6.84 13.15 16.29
N GLN A 101 6.50 12.55 17.41
CA GLN A 101 7.27 12.67 18.65
C GLN A 101 8.52 11.79 18.57
N GLU A 102 9.52 12.09 19.38
CA GLU A 102 10.67 11.19 19.54
C GLU A 102 10.20 9.84 20.11
N ARG A 103 10.90 8.78 19.69
CA ARG A 103 10.56 7.42 20.13
C ARG A 103 10.61 7.30 21.65
N GLY A 104 9.63 6.62 22.21
CA GLY A 104 9.53 6.38 23.65
C GLY A 104 8.94 7.55 24.45
N THR A 105 8.54 8.65 23.80
CA THR A 105 7.97 9.82 24.49
C THR A 105 6.46 9.99 24.30
N GLY A 106 5.83 9.20 23.44
CA GLY A 106 4.39 9.37 23.15
C GLY A 106 3.79 8.25 22.33
N SER A 107 2.66 8.56 21.69
CA SER A 107 1.94 7.66 20.79
C SER A 107 2.76 7.29 19.56
N SER A 108 2.51 6.12 19.02
CA SER A 108 3.03 5.68 17.73
C SER A 108 2.30 6.33 16.52
N ALA A 109 1.19 7.04 16.76
CA ALA A 109 0.51 7.84 15.76
C ALA A 109 1.12 9.26 15.67
N PRO A 110 1.08 9.91 14.48
CA PRO A 110 1.55 11.28 14.35
C PRO A 110 0.65 12.24 15.13
N VAL A 111 1.26 13.26 15.72
CA VAL A 111 0.55 14.34 16.45
C VAL A 111 -0.26 15.19 15.48
N ASN A 112 0.26 15.37 14.26
CA ASN A 112 -0.37 16.17 13.22
C ASN A 112 0.05 15.65 11.84
N VAL A 113 -0.70 16.01 10.79
CA VAL A 113 -0.37 15.69 9.40
C VAL A 113 -0.47 16.97 8.56
N PHE A 114 0.65 17.43 8.08
CA PHE A 114 0.71 18.62 7.22
C PHE A 114 0.62 18.23 5.74
N THR A 115 -0.02 19.11 4.97
CA THR A 115 -0.09 19.06 3.51
C THR A 115 0.86 20.11 2.90
N PRO A 116 1.05 20.14 1.57
CA PRO A 116 1.86 21.20 0.94
C PRO A 116 1.41 22.63 1.26
N GLN A 117 0.10 22.81 1.55
CA GLN A 117 -0.49 24.12 1.81
C GLN A 117 -0.19 24.66 3.22
N ASN A 118 0.01 23.77 4.19
CA ASN A 118 0.20 24.14 5.60
C ASN A 118 1.48 23.56 6.21
N LYS A 119 2.42 23.11 5.36
CA LYS A 119 3.72 22.60 5.82
C LYS A 119 4.45 23.67 6.64
N PRO A 120 4.95 23.35 7.86
CA PRO A 120 5.79 24.25 8.65
C PRO A 120 7.01 24.72 7.89
N THR A 121 7.28 26.01 7.94
CA THR A 121 8.44 26.66 7.29
C THR A 121 9.62 26.85 8.24
N ASP A 122 9.39 26.69 9.53
CA ASP A 122 10.34 26.84 10.63
C ASP A 122 11.02 25.52 11.05
N ALA A 123 10.72 24.45 10.36
CA ALA A 123 11.37 23.15 10.58
C ALA A 123 12.84 23.20 10.15
N VAL A 124 13.76 22.91 11.09
CA VAL A 124 15.20 22.91 10.86
C VAL A 124 15.72 21.48 10.74
N ARG A 125 16.59 21.24 9.78
CA ARG A 125 17.22 19.94 9.61
C ARG A 125 18.26 19.69 10.68
N GLY A 126 18.06 18.64 11.50
CA GLY A 126 19.01 18.19 12.50
C GLY A 126 20.15 17.36 11.90
N ASP A 127 21.16 17.06 12.73
CA ASP A 127 22.32 16.24 12.35
C ASP A 127 21.94 14.79 12.00
N ASP A 128 20.81 14.31 12.58
CA ASP A 128 20.18 13.01 12.27
C ASP A 128 19.41 13.02 10.93
N GLY A 129 19.40 14.16 10.24
CA GLY A 129 18.71 14.33 8.96
C GLY A 129 17.21 14.57 9.06
N LYS A 130 16.60 14.50 10.25
CA LYS A 130 15.18 14.80 10.47
C LYS A 130 14.92 16.30 10.45
N PHE A 131 13.74 16.70 9.99
CA PHE A 131 13.30 18.10 10.05
C PHE A 131 12.55 18.33 11.37
N ARG A 132 13.20 19.02 12.31
CA ARG A 132 12.69 19.27 13.66
C ARG A 132 11.92 20.59 13.73
N LEU A 133 10.82 20.53 14.46
CA LEU A 133 9.99 21.68 14.81
C LEU A 133 10.46 22.32 16.13
N PRO A 134 10.08 23.57 16.41
CA PRO A 134 10.44 24.24 17.67
C PRO A 134 9.92 23.53 18.93
N ASN A 135 8.86 22.73 18.81
CA ASN A 135 8.30 21.93 19.91
C ASN A 135 9.08 20.64 20.21
N GLY A 136 10.18 20.36 19.48
CA GLY A 136 11.00 19.17 19.61
C GLY A 136 10.55 17.96 18.80
N ASN A 137 9.34 17.99 18.22
CA ASN A 137 8.87 16.96 17.28
C ASN A 137 9.60 17.06 15.95
N TYR A 138 9.46 16.04 15.10
CA TYR A 138 10.00 16.10 13.74
C TYR A 138 8.92 15.80 12.72
N ILE A 139 9.09 16.34 11.51
CA ILE A 139 8.23 16.04 10.37
C ILE A 139 8.99 15.21 9.35
N GLU A 140 8.25 14.31 8.69
CA GLU A 140 8.81 13.42 7.68
C GLU A 140 8.04 13.54 6.36
N GLU A 141 8.75 13.80 5.26
CA GLU A 141 8.12 13.81 3.93
C GLU A 141 7.64 12.40 3.58
N THR A 142 6.34 12.27 3.29
CA THR A 142 5.71 11.02 2.91
C THR A 142 4.93 11.21 1.62
N ALA A 143 5.17 10.34 0.66
CA ALA A 143 4.45 10.27 -0.61
C ALA A 143 3.44 9.11 -0.54
N ASN A 144 2.16 9.41 -0.61
CA ASN A 144 1.06 8.45 -0.59
C ASN A 144 0.53 8.23 -2.00
N PHE A 145 0.54 7.00 -2.46
CA PHE A 145 -0.08 6.57 -3.70
C PHE A 145 -1.35 5.77 -3.36
N TYR A 146 -2.48 6.22 -3.84
CA TYR A 146 -3.74 5.51 -3.76
C TYR A 146 -3.83 4.59 -4.96
N VAL A 147 -3.85 3.29 -4.74
CA VAL A 147 -3.75 2.28 -5.80
C VAL A 147 -4.90 1.30 -5.76
N LEU A 148 -5.25 0.72 -6.90
CA LEU A 148 -6.03 -0.51 -6.98
C LEU A 148 -5.10 -1.67 -7.30
N ILE A 149 -5.14 -2.70 -6.47
CA ILE A 149 -4.43 -3.97 -6.67
C ILE A 149 -5.28 -4.81 -7.62
N LEU A 150 -4.65 -5.30 -8.69
CA LEU A 150 -5.28 -6.14 -9.71
C LEU A 150 -4.95 -7.62 -9.48
N GLY A 151 -5.71 -8.51 -10.12
CA GLY A 151 -5.47 -9.96 -10.10
C GLY A 151 -6.36 -10.76 -9.14
N GLY A 152 -7.21 -10.09 -8.34
CA GLY A 152 -8.29 -10.71 -7.59
C GLY A 152 -9.61 -10.73 -8.39
N ALA A 153 -10.68 -11.22 -7.77
CA ALA A 153 -12.04 -11.20 -8.35
C ALA A 153 -12.51 -9.76 -8.63
N THR A 154 -12.11 -8.82 -7.78
CA THR A 154 -12.34 -7.37 -7.95
C THR A 154 -11.05 -6.61 -7.64
N PRO A 155 -10.84 -5.43 -8.28
CA PRO A 155 -9.74 -4.54 -7.90
C PRO A 155 -9.85 -4.12 -6.43
N GLN A 156 -8.76 -4.22 -5.67
CA GLN A 156 -8.74 -3.90 -4.24
C GLN A 156 -8.05 -2.57 -3.97
N PRO A 157 -8.72 -1.61 -3.30
CA PRO A 157 -8.09 -0.36 -2.95
C PRO A 157 -7.00 -0.56 -1.89
N ALA A 158 -5.91 0.20 -2.00
CA ALA A 158 -4.87 0.25 -0.99
C ALA A 158 -4.10 1.57 -1.05
N ILE A 159 -3.41 1.91 0.04
CA ILE A 159 -2.50 3.05 0.11
C ILE A 159 -1.07 2.52 0.21
N LEU A 160 -0.21 3.04 -0.65
CA LEU A 160 1.21 2.79 -0.62
C LEU A 160 1.92 4.08 -0.20
N SER A 161 2.45 4.09 1.01
CA SER A 161 3.22 5.22 1.54
C SER A 161 4.71 4.98 1.36
N MET A 162 5.43 6.03 0.93
CA MET A 162 6.88 5.99 0.77
C MET A 162 7.49 7.21 1.46
N SER A 163 8.40 6.98 2.39
CA SER A 163 9.18 7.99 3.08
C SER A 163 10.68 7.68 3.00
N LYS A 164 11.55 8.50 3.57
CA LYS A 164 13.01 8.27 3.68
C LYS A 164 13.64 7.77 2.37
N THR A 165 14.24 6.58 2.42
CA THR A 165 14.86 5.92 1.25
C THR A 165 13.85 5.63 0.14
N GLY A 166 12.59 5.41 0.49
CA GLY A 166 11.48 5.20 -0.44
C GLY A 166 11.14 6.43 -1.29
N LEU A 167 11.44 7.66 -0.84
CA LEU A 167 11.14 8.87 -1.59
C LEU A 167 11.81 8.94 -2.97
N LYS A 168 12.96 8.31 -3.15
CA LYS A 168 13.61 8.18 -4.46
C LYS A 168 12.71 7.43 -5.45
N HIS A 169 12.13 6.31 -5.02
CA HIS A 169 11.22 5.52 -5.84
C HIS A 169 9.91 6.28 -6.09
N ALA A 170 9.38 6.93 -5.05
CA ALA A 170 8.18 7.75 -5.16
C ALA A 170 8.33 8.88 -6.19
N ARG A 171 9.45 9.61 -6.16
CA ARG A 171 9.72 10.70 -7.11
C ARG A 171 9.85 10.20 -8.54
N ASN A 172 10.53 9.08 -8.76
CA ASN A 172 10.66 8.46 -10.08
C ASN A 172 9.30 7.99 -10.61
N TRP A 173 8.48 7.40 -9.75
CA TRP A 173 7.14 6.96 -10.14
C TRP A 173 6.21 8.14 -10.45
N ALA A 174 6.21 9.16 -9.60
CA ALA A 174 5.45 10.39 -9.85
C ALA A 174 5.88 11.08 -11.16
N TYR A 175 7.19 11.13 -11.44
CA TYR A 175 7.72 11.63 -12.72
C TYR A 175 7.20 10.79 -13.89
N SER A 176 7.19 9.47 -13.78
CA SER A 176 6.66 8.56 -14.77
C SER A 176 5.19 8.84 -15.08
N LEU A 177 4.35 9.00 -14.04
CA LEU A 177 2.92 9.33 -14.18
C LEU A 177 2.70 10.68 -14.89
N LYS A 178 3.53 11.68 -14.61
CA LYS A 178 3.46 13.01 -15.22
C LYS A 178 3.92 13.06 -16.69
N ASN A 179 4.53 11.98 -17.18
CA ASN A 179 5.03 11.87 -18.55
C ASN A 179 4.27 10.82 -19.40
N GLU A 180 3.10 10.37 -18.92
CA GLU A 180 2.19 9.55 -19.74
C GLU A 180 1.21 10.44 -20.48
N PHE A 181 1.20 10.35 -21.81
CA PHE A 181 0.32 11.13 -22.68
C PHE A 181 -0.53 10.22 -23.55
N ILE A 182 -1.77 10.61 -23.77
CA ILE A 182 -2.69 10.00 -24.72
C ILE A 182 -2.98 10.96 -25.86
N GLN A 183 -3.14 10.43 -27.06
CA GLN A 183 -3.53 11.20 -28.20
C GLN A 183 -5.05 11.12 -28.42
N ASN A 184 -5.71 12.27 -28.49
CA ASN A 184 -7.11 12.30 -28.86
C ASN A 184 -7.27 11.75 -30.31
N PRO A 185 -8.09 10.72 -30.53
CA PRO A 185 -8.20 10.08 -31.84
C PRO A 185 -8.76 11.00 -32.93
N LYS A 186 -9.57 12.00 -32.55
CA LYS A 186 -10.19 12.95 -33.47
C LYS A 186 -9.29 14.15 -33.75
N THR A 187 -8.79 14.81 -32.71
CA THR A 187 -8.05 16.09 -32.84
C THR A 187 -6.54 15.92 -32.99
N LYS A 188 -6.03 14.70 -32.78
CA LYS A 188 -4.59 14.35 -32.75
C LYS A 188 -3.76 15.11 -31.71
N LYS A 189 -4.40 15.90 -30.84
CA LYS A 189 -3.72 16.58 -29.74
C LYS A 189 -3.32 15.61 -28.63
N LEU A 190 -2.17 15.87 -28.00
CA LEU A 190 -1.70 15.13 -26.85
C LEU A 190 -2.28 15.72 -25.55
N PHE A 191 -2.69 14.86 -24.66
CA PHE A 191 -3.19 15.19 -23.32
C PHE A 191 -2.45 14.34 -22.29
N LEU A 192 -2.20 14.90 -21.10
CA LEU A 192 -1.71 14.12 -19.98
C LEU A 192 -2.75 13.04 -19.64
N ALA A 193 -2.30 11.79 -19.60
CA ALA A 193 -3.17 10.68 -19.28
C ALA A 193 -3.62 10.73 -17.81
N PRO A 194 -4.81 10.20 -17.47
CA PRO A 194 -5.17 9.93 -16.09
C PRO A 194 -4.13 8.99 -15.45
N SER A 195 -3.89 9.13 -14.14
CA SER A 195 -2.87 8.34 -13.45
C SER A 195 -3.12 6.83 -13.52
N TRP A 196 -4.37 6.41 -13.73
CA TRP A 196 -4.77 4.99 -13.88
C TRP A 196 -4.73 4.46 -15.31
N TYR A 197 -4.21 5.24 -16.25
CA TYR A 197 -4.11 4.82 -17.65
C TYR A 197 -3.14 3.64 -17.87
N ARG A 198 -2.16 3.48 -16.97
CA ARG A 198 -1.13 2.44 -17.07
C ARG A 198 -1.13 1.52 -15.85
N ILE A 199 -0.98 0.24 -16.12
CA ILE A 199 -0.70 -0.78 -15.10
C ILE A 199 0.79 -0.72 -14.75
N TYR A 200 1.11 -0.93 -13.49
CA TYR A 200 2.47 -1.04 -12.97
C TYR A 200 2.62 -2.37 -12.24
N THR A 201 3.78 -2.98 -12.39
CA THR A 201 4.18 -4.13 -11.57
C THR A 201 5.07 -3.64 -10.44
N LEU A 202 4.65 -3.93 -9.21
CA LEU A 202 5.40 -3.64 -7.99
C LEU A 202 6.09 -4.92 -7.51
N LYS A 203 7.40 -4.85 -7.30
CA LYS A 203 8.22 -5.91 -6.69
C LYS A 203 9.09 -5.32 -5.60
N SER A 204 9.71 -6.19 -4.83
CA SER A 204 10.76 -5.79 -3.90
C SER A 204 12.13 -6.06 -4.51
N ARG A 205 13.09 -5.21 -4.17
CA ARG A 205 14.49 -5.39 -4.49
C ARG A 205 15.36 -5.14 -3.26
N LEU A 206 16.31 -6.03 -3.01
CA LEU A 206 17.29 -5.80 -1.95
C LEU A 206 18.21 -4.64 -2.36
N GLU A 207 18.25 -3.61 -1.54
CA GLU A 207 19.14 -2.47 -1.64
C GLU A 207 20.22 -2.55 -0.55
N LYS A 208 21.40 -2.02 -0.84
CA LYS A 208 22.54 -2.05 0.08
C LYS A 208 23.34 -0.75 -0.01
N ASN A 209 23.85 -0.31 1.14
CA ASN A 209 24.88 0.72 1.26
C ASN A 209 25.85 0.35 2.39
N ASP A 210 26.76 1.24 2.72
CA ASP A 210 27.77 1.05 3.78
C ASP A 210 27.16 0.91 5.19
N LYS A 211 25.90 1.26 5.37
CA LYS A 211 25.18 1.25 6.65
C LYS A 211 24.30 0.01 6.84
N GLY A 212 24.06 -0.75 5.77
CA GLY A 212 23.24 -1.94 5.84
C GLY A 212 22.51 -2.29 4.54
N ASN A 213 21.53 -3.17 4.67
CA ASN A 213 20.68 -3.61 3.58
C ASN A 213 19.22 -3.55 3.98
N TRP A 214 18.37 -3.22 3.02
CA TRP A 214 16.91 -3.14 3.18
C TRP A 214 16.21 -3.52 1.88
N TYR A 215 14.92 -3.75 1.94
CA TYR A 215 14.12 -3.98 0.75
C TYR A 215 13.47 -2.68 0.29
N GLY A 216 13.78 -2.28 -0.94
CA GLY A 216 13.20 -1.13 -1.64
C GLY A 216 12.19 -1.55 -2.69
N TRP A 217 11.35 -0.59 -3.13
CA TRP A 217 10.38 -0.82 -4.19
C TRP A 217 11.04 -0.86 -5.57
N GLU A 218 10.74 -1.89 -6.33
CA GLU A 218 10.99 -1.95 -7.76
C GLU A 218 9.66 -1.76 -8.49
N ILE A 219 9.56 -0.66 -9.25
CA ILE A 219 8.32 -0.23 -9.90
C ILE A 219 8.58 -0.22 -11.40
N THR A 220 7.92 -1.09 -12.13
CA THR A 220 8.06 -1.21 -13.57
C THR A 220 6.75 -0.91 -14.29
N LYS A 221 6.85 -0.21 -15.43
CA LYS A 221 5.71 -0.01 -16.32
C LYS A 221 5.32 -1.34 -16.94
N ASP A 222 4.02 -1.60 -16.95
CA ASP A 222 3.42 -2.73 -17.62
C ASP A 222 2.55 -2.25 -18.81
N GLU A 223 1.52 -2.95 -19.15
CA GLU A 223 0.60 -2.62 -20.23
C GLU A 223 -0.29 -1.41 -19.92
N PHE A 224 -0.94 -0.87 -20.95
CA PHE A 224 -2.00 0.12 -20.76
C PHE A 224 -3.27 -0.54 -20.27
N LEU A 225 -4.03 0.18 -19.46
CA LEU A 225 -5.34 -0.30 -19.02
C LEU A 225 -6.28 -0.38 -20.22
N ASN A 226 -6.83 -1.58 -20.46
CA ASN A 226 -7.74 -1.89 -21.56
C ASN A 226 -9.06 -2.53 -21.09
N ASP A 227 -9.29 -2.61 -19.78
CA ASP A 227 -10.49 -3.16 -19.15
C ASP A 227 -11.38 -2.01 -18.68
N GLU A 228 -12.62 -1.96 -19.22
CA GLU A 228 -13.59 -0.90 -18.95
C GLU A 228 -14.07 -0.93 -17.49
N ALA A 229 -14.32 -2.13 -16.93
CA ALA A 229 -14.77 -2.25 -15.54
C ALA A 229 -13.69 -1.79 -14.54
N ILE A 230 -12.42 -2.11 -14.82
CA ILE A 230 -11.30 -1.62 -14.01
C ILE A 230 -11.13 -0.11 -14.19
N PHE A 231 -11.33 0.42 -15.39
CA PHE A 231 -11.28 1.87 -15.64
C PHE A 231 -12.33 2.62 -14.82
N ASP A 232 -13.56 2.13 -14.80
CA ASP A 232 -14.67 2.73 -14.04
C ASP A 232 -14.42 2.64 -12.53
N ALA A 233 -13.93 1.50 -12.04
CA ALA A 233 -13.54 1.32 -10.64
C ALA A 233 -12.42 2.30 -10.25
N ALA A 234 -11.42 2.50 -11.11
CA ALA A 234 -10.32 3.43 -10.88
C ALA A 234 -10.78 4.89 -10.84
N SER A 235 -11.68 5.26 -11.76
CA SER A 235 -12.27 6.59 -11.81
C SER A 235 -13.08 6.88 -10.54
N ALA A 236 -13.94 5.93 -10.12
CA ALA A 236 -14.73 6.04 -8.90
C ALA A 236 -13.85 6.14 -7.64
N PHE A 237 -12.77 5.36 -7.57
CA PHE A 237 -11.83 5.43 -6.46
C PHE A 237 -11.07 6.76 -6.44
N ASN A 238 -10.60 7.26 -7.60
CA ASN A 238 -10.01 8.60 -7.71
C ASN A 238 -10.95 9.69 -7.21
N ASP A 239 -12.23 9.62 -7.57
CA ASP A 239 -13.26 10.57 -7.11
C ASP A 239 -13.42 10.52 -5.59
N SER A 240 -13.37 9.35 -4.99
CA SER A 240 -13.43 9.19 -3.53
C SER A 240 -12.22 9.80 -2.83
N VAL A 241 -11.02 9.60 -3.37
CA VAL A 241 -9.78 10.23 -2.88
C VAL A 241 -9.86 11.76 -3.01
N ARG A 242 -10.25 12.28 -4.16
CA ARG A 242 -10.37 13.74 -4.38
C ARG A 242 -11.41 14.42 -3.49
N LYS A 243 -12.46 13.72 -3.12
CA LYS A 243 -13.50 14.19 -2.19
C LYS A 243 -13.11 14.04 -0.72
N GLY A 244 -11.90 13.53 -0.44
CA GLY A 244 -11.42 13.31 0.94
C GLY A 244 -12.14 12.19 1.70
N LYS A 245 -12.88 11.32 0.99
CA LYS A 245 -13.54 10.15 1.61
C LYS A 245 -12.54 9.05 1.95
N VAL A 246 -11.44 8.99 1.20
CA VAL A 246 -10.32 8.07 1.45
C VAL A 246 -9.08 8.92 1.68
N VAL A 247 -8.54 8.83 2.88
CA VAL A 247 -7.34 9.55 3.31
C VAL A 247 -6.32 8.58 3.90
N ALA A 248 -5.05 8.91 3.78
CA ALA A 248 -3.98 8.15 4.44
C ALA A 248 -4.05 8.44 5.95
N LYS A 249 -4.80 7.62 6.69
CA LYS A 249 -4.83 7.68 8.16
C LYS A 249 -3.58 6.99 8.69
N TYR A 250 -2.92 7.58 9.66
CA TYR A 250 -1.77 7.02 10.36
C TYR A 250 -2.27 6.50 11.71
N ASP A 251 -2.74 5.24 11.73
CA ASP A 251 -3.18 4.59 12.95
C ASP A 251 -1.98 4.12 13.77
N GLU A 252 -2.16 3.88 15.07
CA GLU A 252 -1.12 3.31 15.95
C GLU A 252 -0.55 1.99 15.40
N GLU A 253 -1.37 1.22 14.69
CA GLU A 253 -0.96 -0.03 14.04
C GLU A 253 -0.09 0.19 12.78
N GLY A 254 -0.26 1.31 12.08
CA GLY A 254 0.49 1.62 10.85
C GLY A 254 1.86 2.23 11.09
N SER A 255 2.08 2.82 12.26
CA SER A 255 3.33 3.51 12.57
C SER A 255 4.45 2.59 13.05
N SER A 256 4.12 1.39 13.54
CA SER A 256 5.11 0.41 14.02
C SER A 256 5.99 -0.18 12.92
N ASN A 257 5.66 0.05 11.63
CA ASN A 257 6.38 -0.51 10.50
C ASN A 257 7.07 0.51 9.58
N GLU A 258 7.04 1.77 9.91
CA GLU A 258 7.98 2.69 9.30
C GLU A 258 9.34 2.50 9.97
N GLN A 259 9.99 1.44 9.50
CA GLN A 259 11.42 1.23 9.54
C GLN A 259 12.10 1.81 10.79
N SER A 260 12.31 0.95 11.78
CA SER A 260 13.43 1.09 12.68
C SER A 260 14.75 1.01 11.91
N GLU A 261 14.93 1.85 10.90
CA GLU A 261 16.22 2.15 10.39
C GLU A 261 16.77 3.30 11.24
N ASP A 262 17.25 2.98 12.44
CA ASP A 262 18.51 3.56 12.90
C ASP A 262 19.59 3.08 11.93
N THR A 263 19.54 3.54 10.69
CA THR A 263 20.74 3.71 9.91
C THR A 263 21.39 4.95 10.48
N PRO A 264 22.48 4.84 11.24
CA PRO A 264 23.23 6.02 11.66
C PRO A 264 23.61 6.76 10.39
N PHE A 265 23.26 8.04 10.32
CA PHE A 265 23.69 8.95 9.27
C PHE A 265 25.18 9.20 9.37
#